data_3d53d7854aca93d14291b3a32ad21a0a
#
_entry.id   3d53d7854aca93d14291b3a32ad21a0a
#
_cell.length_a   1.000
_cell.length_b   1.000
_cell.length_c   1.000
_cell.angle_alpha   90.00
_cell.angle_beta   90.00
_cell.angle_gamma   90.00
#
_symmetry.space_group_name_H-M   'P 1'
#
loop_
_entity.id
_entity.type
_entity.pdbx_description
1 polymer ?
#
loop_
_entity_poly.entity_id
_entity_poly.type
_entity_poly.pdbx_seq_one_letter_code
_entity_poly.pdbx_strand_id
1 'polypeptide(L)'
;MKLPRILITAMKSGAGKTMLTCGILKAMKMQEINPASFKCGPDYIDPMFHKTVIGISSYNLDSFLCGENGVREILKKNGAGADISVMEGVMGYYDGIAGISSEASAYDIARITDTPAVMILDCKGLSVSAVPCIQGFLHYKEDSRIKGVILNRLSPMMYGRMKEMIEVQTGIKVYGYVPVMKDCALESRYLGLKLPKERKDTEDKLTRLGEQILKSVDIAGLLELAENAPELQENAQYSTESVRTKDTVRIGLASDDAFCFFYQDNLELLQEMGAELIPFSPLYDKQIPEKLSGLLFYGGYPELYAEELSKNESMKTSIKKALNGGMPCIAECGGFMYLQEYIRDESGTEFPMVGFLEGKSYPTGSLKRFGYVTLTGGRIFG
;
A
#
# COMPACT_ATOMS: atom_id res chain seq x y z
N MET A 1 19.99 11.55 -9.59
CA MET A 1 19.31 12.45 -8.61
C MET A 1 19.54 11.95 -7.20
N LYS A 2 19.98 12.82 -6.27
CA LYS A 2 20.07 12.46 -4.84
C LYS A 2 18.65 12.45 -4.23
N LEU A 3 18.25 11.31 -3.68
CA LEU A 3 16.94 11.12 -3.07
C LEU A 3 17.12 10.22 -1.83
N PRO A 4 17.13 10.80 -0.60
CA PRO A 4 17.27 10.03 0.63
C PRO A 4 16.13 9.01 0.76
N ARG A 5 16.47 7.73 0.94
CA ARG A 5 15.46 6.66 0.96
C ARG A 5 15.90 5.42 1.70
N ILE A 6 14.95 4.74 2.31
CA ILE A 6 15.12 3.42 2.94
C ILE A 6 13.92 2.54 2.62
N LEU A 7 14.15 1.22 2.65
CA LEU A 7 13.09 0.23 2.56
C LEU A 7 13.01 -0.55 3.86
N ILE A 8 11.84 -0.55 4.50
CA ILE A 8 11.54 -1.34 5.70
C ILE A 8 10.94 -2.67 5.26
N THR A 9 11.58 -3.75 5.57
CA THR A 9 11.17 -5.10 5.17
C THR A 9 11.18 -6.09 6.33
N ALA A 10 10.87 -7.37 6.07
CA ALA A 10 10.96 -8.44 7.06
C ALA A 10 11.14 -9.80 6.38
N MET A 11 11.46 -10.82 7.18
CA MET A 11 11.62 -12.19 6.70
C MET A 11 10.31 -12.81 6.19
N LYS A 12 9.16 -12.39 6.75
CA LYS A 12 7.84 -12.97 6.45
C LYS A 12 6.71 -11.99 6.76
N SER A 13 5.51 -12.31 6.31
CA SER A 13 4.29 -11.65 6.76
C SER A 13 4.09 -11.80 8.27
N GLY A 14 3.40 -10.84 8.91
CA GLY A 14 3.12 -10.87 10.34
C GLY A 14 4.31 -10.54 11.26
N ALA A 15 5.47 -10.16 10.72
CA ALA A 15 6.64 -9.74 11.51
C ALA A 15 6.50 -8.33 12.10
N GLY A 16 5.46 -7.57 11.73
CA GLY A 16 5.18 -6.23 12.25
C GLY A 16 5.66 -5.08 11.36
N LYS A 17 5.88 -5.32 10.05
CA LYS A 17 6.29 -4.27 9.09
C LYS A 17 5.42 -3.04 9.16
N THR A 18 4.13 -3.20 8.89
CA THR A 18 3.18 -2.07 8.83
C THR A 18 3.13 -1.30 10.14
N MET A 19 3.07 -2.00 11.27
CA MET A 19 3.09 -1.34 12.58
C MET A 19 4.38 -0.52 12.78
N LEU A 20 5.55 -1.10 12.50
CA LEU A 20 6.81 -0.39 12.69
C LEU A 20 7.01 0.73 11.68
N THR A 21 6.61 0.55 10.42
CA THR A 21 6.67 1.61 9.41
C THR A 21 5.79 2.79 9.81
N CYS A 22 4.55 2.54 10.24
CA CYS A 22 3.67 3.59 10.78
C CYS A 22 4.27 4.30 11.99
N GLY A 23 4.88 3.55 12.91
CA GLY A 23 5.58 4.11 14.08
C GLY A 23 6.78 4.97 13.70
N ILE A 24 7.59 4.54 12.74
CA ILE A 24 8.74 5.30 12.22
C ILE A 24 8.28 6.59 11.53
N LEU A 25 7.27 6.52 10.66
CA LEU A 25 6.69 7.69 10.00
C LEU A 25 6.12 8.68 11.02
N LYS A 26 5.41 8.19 12.05
CA LYS A 26 4.89 9.03 13.14
C LYS A 26 6.01 9.65 13.96
N ALA A 27 7.05 8.89 14.30
CA ALA A 27 8.23 9.38 15.04
C ALA A 27 8.96 10.47 14.26
N MET A 28 9.15 10.30 12.95
CA MET A 28 9.74 11.31 12.07
C MET A 28 8.92 12.60 12.08
N LYS A 29 7.60 12.51 11.92
CA LYS A 29 6.72 13.71 12.01
C LYS A 29 6.77 14.39 13.37
N MET A 30 6.90 13.65 14.46
CA MET A 30 7.06 14.24 15.82
C MET A 30 8.38 15.00 15.98
N GLN A 31 9.37 14.72 15.13
CA GLN A 31 10.65 15.43 15.05
C GLN A 31 10.69 16.49 13.93
N GLU A 32 9.53 16.85 13.36
CA GLU A 32 9.40 17.81 12.26
C GLU A 32 10.12 17.39 10.96
N ILE A 33 10.48 16.10 10.83
CA ILE A 33 10.99 15.52 9.60
C ILE A 33 9.81 15.29 8.65
N ASN A 34 9.96 15.64 7.38
CA ASN A 34 8.94 15.48 6.33
C ASN A 34 9.18 14.22 5.50
N PRO A 35 8.61 13.04 5.88
CA PRO A 35 8.78 11.81 5.11
C PRO A 35 7.79 11.72 3.96
N ALA A 36 8.24 11.19 2.81
CA ALA A 36 7.37 10.59 1.81
C ALA A 36 7.19 9.10 2.10
N SER A 37 5.99 8.58 1.86
CA SER A 37 5.66 7.18 2.12
C SER A 37 5.37 6.41 0.83
N PHE A 38 5.89 5.17 0.77
CA PHE A 38 5.64 4.26 -0.35
C PHE A 38 5.33 2.86 0.15
N LYS A 39 4.53 2.13 -0.61
CA LYS A 39 4.23 0.71 -0.37
C LYS A 39 4.71 -0.13 -1.55
N CYS A 40 5.49 -1.18 -1.30
CA CYS A 40 5.82 -2.16 -2.32
C CYS A 40 4.60 -3.02 -2.65
N GLY A 41 4.38 -3.27 -3.95
CA GLY A 41 3.26 -4.06 -4.43
C GLY A 41 1.92 -3.31 -4.48
N PRO A 42 0.85 -3.99 -4.95
CA PRO A 42 -0.44 -3.40 -5.27
C PRO A 42 -1.39 -3.34 -4.06
N ASP A 43 -0.90 -2.95 -2.91
CA ASP A 43 -1.67 -2.84 -1.66
C ASP A 43 -2.40 -1.50 -1.60
N TYR A 44 -3.71 -1.51 -1.35
CA TYR A 44 -4.53 -0.30 -1.18
C TYR A 44 -4.63 0.15 0.27
N ILE A 45 -4.54 -0.78 1.21
CA ILE A 45 -4.97 -0.58 2.59
C ILE A 45 -3.90 0.17 3.39
N ASP A 46 -2.63 -0.25 3.28
CA ASP A 46 -1.54 0.40 4.00
C ASP A 46 -1.35 1.86 3.52
N PRO A 47 -1.34 2.19 2.20
CA PRO A 47 -1.32 3.57 1.72
C PRO A 47 -2.49 4.42 2.22
N MET A 48 -3.70 3.87 2.22
CA MET A 48 -4.88 4.56 2.74
C MET A 48 -4.77 4.80 4.24
N PHE A 49 -4.25 3.84 5.01
CA PHE A 49 -4.00 3.98 6.44
C PHE A 49 -2.97 5.08 6.72
N HIS A 50 -1.85 5.12 5.98
CA HIS A 50 -0.84 6.18 6.11
C HIS A 50 -1.46 7.57 5.86
N LYS A 51 -2.27 7.72 4.82
CA LYS A 51 -2.96 8.98 4.49
C LYS A 51 -3.97 9.38 5.57
N THR A 52 -4.81 8.44 5.99
CA THR A 52 -5.96 8.73 6.87
C THR A 52 -5.54 8.97 8.31
N VAL A 53 -4.55 8.22 8.80
CA VAL A 53 -4.19 8.17 10.23
C VAL A 53 -2.90 8.95 10.52
N ILE A 54 -1.90 8.88 9.63
CA ILE A 54 -0.62 9.58 9.83
C ILE A 54 -0.62 10.94 9.12
N GLY A 55 -1.51 11.12 8.13
CA GLY A 55 -1.58 12.34 7.32
C GLY A 55 -0.40 12.46 6.34
N ILE A 56 0.07 11.33 5.80
CA ILE A 56 1.12 11.24 4.78
C ILE A 56 0.54 10.51 3.57
N SER A 57 0.57 11.15 2.40
CA SER A 57 0.23 10.45 1.15
C SER A 57 1.21 9.32 0.92
N SER A 58 0.70 8.16 0.50
CA SER A 58 1.52 6.99 0.22
C SER A 58 1.22 6.47 -1.19
N TYR A 59 2.27 6.08 -1.91
CA TYR A 59 2.22 5.66 -3.30
C TYR A 59 2.70 4.22 -3.45
N ASN A 60 2.19 3.51 -4.45
CA ASN A 60 2.57 2.13 -4.68
C ASN A 60 3.76 2.02 -5.63
N LEU A 61 4.70 1.15 -5.28
CA LEU A 61 5.84 0.79 -6.12
C LEU A 61 5.71 -0.68 -6.50
N ASP A 62 5.34 -0.95 -7.74
CA ASP A 62 5.10 -2.30 -8.25
C ASP A 62 5.80 -2.49 -9.59
N SER A 63 6.81 -3.37 -9.62
CA SER A 63 7.61 -3.59 -10.83
C SER A 63 6.88 -4.40 -11.90
N PHE A 64 5.89 -5.21 -11.53
CA PHE A 64 5.07 -5.94 -12.49
C PHE A 64 4.09 -5.01 -13.22
N LEU A 65 3.41 -4.13 -12.49
CA LEU A 65 2.39 -3.24 -13.06
C LEU A 65 3.00 -2.01 -13.76
N CYS A 66 4.07 -1.42 -13.19
CA CYS A 66 4.63 -0.17 -13.66
C CYS A 66 5.94 -0.35 -14.44
N GLY A 67 6.56 -1.54 -14.38
CA GLY A 67 7.92 -1.75 -14.88
C GLY A 67 8.98 -1.01 -14.07
N GLU A 68 10.25 -1.29 -14.32
CA GLU A 68 11.36 -0.67 -13.58
C GLU A 68 11.40 0.87 -13.71
N ASN A 69 11.12 1.37 -14.91
CA ASN A 69 11.14 2.81 -15.16
C ASN A 69 9.98 3.53 -14.46
N GLY A 70 8.77 2.94 -14.49
CA GLY A 70 7.61 3.49 -13.79
C GLY A 70 7.84 3.54 -12.28
N VAL A 71 8.43 2.51 -11.69
CA VAL A 71 8.82 2.50 -10.26
C VAL A 71 9.75 3.67 -9.94
N ARG A 72 10.80 3.90 -10.75
CA ARG A 72 11.74 5.01 -10.54
C ARG A 72 11.07 6.38 -10.67
N GLU A 73 10.18 6.56 -11.66
CA GLU A 73 9.48 7.83 -11.88
C GLU A 73 8.47 8.12 -10.75
N ILE A 74 7.69 7.14 -10.30
CA ILE A 74 6.78 7.30 -9.16
C ILE A 74 7.57 7.69 -7.91
N LEU A 75 8.69 7.01 -7.64
CA LEU A 75 9.55 7.32 -6.51
C LEU A 75 10.15 8.71 -6.62
N LYS A 76 10.69 9.10 -7.78
CA LYS A 76 11.27 10.41 -8.03
C LYS A 76 10.26 11.54 -7.86
N LYS A 77 9.10 11.42 -8.52
CA LYS A 77 8.03 12.42 -8.48
C LYS A 77 7.55 12.66 -7.06
N ASN A 78 7.24 11.60 -6.33
CA ASN A 78 6.56 11.69 -5.03
C ASN A 78 7.53 11.74 -3.83
N GLY A 79 8.80 11.43 -4.03
CA GLY A 79 9.87 11.62 -3.05
C GLY A 79 10.58 12.96 -3.14
N ALA A 80 10.36 13.73 -4.24
CA ALA A 80 10.98 15.03 -4.40
C ALA A 80 10.49 16.02 -3.33
N GLY A 81 11.44 16.68 -2.64
CA GLY A 81 11.11 17.66 -1.58
C GLY A 81 10.80 17.05 -0.21
N ALA A 82 10.82 15.73 -0.07
CA ALA A 82 10.81 15.07 1.23
C ALA A 82 12.23 14.96 1.81
N ASP A 83 12.35 14.99 3.15
CA ASP A 83 13.63 14.77 3.82
C ASP A 83 14.08 13.30 3.68
N ILE A 84 13.11 12.38 3.59
CA ILE A 84 13.34 10.95 3.43
C ILE A 84 12.14 10.27 2.76
N SER A 85 12.41 9.33 1.87
CA SER A 85 11.42 8.40 1.33
C SER A 85 11.47 7.06 2.09
N VAL A 86 10.37 6.68 2.73
CA VAL A 86 10.23 5.42 3.47
C VAL A 86 9.35 4.48 2.67
N MET A 87 9.92 3.35 2.22
CA MET A 87 9.19 2.31 1.52
C MET A 87 8.84 1.18 2.47
N GLU A 88 7.59 0.75 2.49
CA GLU A 88 7.16 -0.44 3.22
C GLU A 88 7.12 -1.65 2.30
N GLY A 89 7.87 -2.70 2.64
CA GLY A 89 7.89 -3.96 1.90
C GLY A 89 6.60 -4.75 2.04
N VAL A 90 6.30 -5.56 1.04
CA VAL A 90 5.19 -6.53 1.03
C VAL A 90 5.70 -7.92 1.40
N MET A 91 4.87 -8.77 2.02
CA MET A 91 5.18 -10.17 2.38
C MET A 91 6.56 -10.33 3.05
N GLY A 92 7.33 -11.38 2.71
CA GLY A 92 8.74 -11.50 3.02
C GLY A 92 9.60 -10.78 1.98
N TYR A 93 10.84 -10.43 2.34
CA TYR A 93 11.71 -9.61 1.50
C TYR A 93 11.90 -10.14 0.08
N TYR A 94 12.04 -11.44 -0.07
CA TYR A 94 12.25 -12.12 -1.34
C TYR A 94 10.98 -12.75 -1.93
N ASP A 95 9.83 -12.63 -1.24
CA ASP A 95 8.58 -13.21 -1.69
C ASP A 95 7.95 -12.34 -2.79
N GLY A 96 7.96 -12.81 -4.01
CA GLY A 96 7.40 -12.13 -5.17
C GLY A 96 6.36 -12.96 -5.89
N ILE A 97 6.37 -12.95 -7.22
CA ILE A 97 5.33 -13.58 -8.07
C ILE A 97 5.13 -15.05 -7.72
N ALA A 98 3.89 -15.42 -7.47
CA ALA A 98 3.43 -16.77 -7.16
C ALA A 98 4.10 -17.39 -5.90
N GLY A 99 4.85 -16.61 -5.10
CA GLY A 99 5.59 -17.12 -3.93
C GLY A 99 6.79 -18.00 -4.26
N ILE A 100 7.21 -18.06 -5.51
CA ILE A 100 8.34 -18.88 -6.00
C ILE A 100 9.40 -18.06 -6.73
N SER A 101 9.16 -16.78 -6.99
CA SER A 101 10.09 -15.86 -7.63
C SER A 101 10.35 -14.66 -6.72
N SER A 102 11.50 -14.01 -6.88
CA SER A 102 11.78 -12.72 -6.25
C SER A 102 11.40 -11.52 -7.13
N GLU A 103 10.84 -11.74 -8.31
CA GLU A 103 10.28 -10.68 -9.15
C GLU A 103 9.05 -10.05 -8.50
N ALA A 104 8.92 -8.74 -8.59
CA ALA A 104 7.89 -7.94 -7.94
C ALA A 104 7.85 -8.06 -6.40
N SER A 105 8.94 -8.51 -5.78
CA SER A 105 9.11 -8.53 -4.33
C SER A 105 9.62 -7.18 -3.79
N ALA A 106 9.67 -7.05 -2.46
CA ALA A 106 10.33 -5.90 -1.83
C ALA A 106 11.82 -5.81 -2.18
N TYR A 107 12.50 -6.95 -2.35
CA TYR A 107 13.88 -7.01 -2.86
C TYR A 107 14.00 -6.46 -4.27
N ASP A 108 13.06 -6.79 -5.16
CA ASP A 108 13.09 -6.31 -6.54
C ASP A 108 12.96 -4.78 -6.59
N ILE A 109 12.09 -4.19 -5.79
CA ILE A 109 11.98 -2.74 -5.63
C ILE A 109 13.28 -2.12 -5.07
N ALA A 110 13.89 -2.75 -4.05
CA ALA A 110 15.17 -2.29 -3.49
C ALA A 110 16.28 -2.32 -4.55
N ARG A 111 16.33 -3.37 -5.38
CA ARG A 111 17.29 -3.52 -6.48
C ARG A 111 17.09 -2.46 -7.57
N ILE A 112 15.84 -2.30 -8.04
CA ILE A 112 15.48 -1.36 -9.12
C ILE A 112 15.82 0.08 -8.72
N THR A 113 15.63 0.41 -7.45
CA THR A 113 15.80 1.77 -6.94
C THR A 113 17.13 1.98 -6.20
N ASP A 114 18.01 1.00 -6.14
CA ASP A 114 19.24 1.04 -5.35
C ASP A 114 19.00 1.48 -3.88
N THR A 115 17.89 1.02 -3.27
CA THR A 115 17.48 1.45 -1.95
C THR A 115 18.06 0.55 -0.86
N PRO A 116 18.74 1.10 0.16
CA PRO A 116 19.17 0.31 1.32
C PRO A 116 17.96 -0.19 2.11
N ALA A 117 17.96 -1.48 2.46
CA ALA A 117 16.89 -2.13 3.20
C ALA A 117 17.25 -2.32 4.67
N VAL A 118 16.28 -2.07 5.54
CA VAL A 118 16.32 -2.35 6.98
C VAL A 118 15.31 -3.45 7.28
N MET A 119 15.79 -4.59 7.76
CA MET A 119 14.96 -5.75 7.99
C MET A 119 14.42 -5.79 9.43
N ILE A 120 13.13 -5.90 9.59
CA ILE A 120 12.47 -6.14 10.86
C ILE A 120 12.61 -7.63 11.18
N LEU A 121 13.27 -7.92 12.30
CA LEU A 121 13.41 -9.27 12.84
C LEU A 121 12.41 -9.48 13.97
N ASP A 122 11.49 -10.43 13.79
CA ASP A 122 10.60 -10.86 14.87
C ASP A 122 11.37 -11.69 15.89
N CYS A 123 11.61 -11.13 17.06
CA CYS A 123 12.40 -11.75 18.12
C CYS A 123 11.58 -12.59 19.10
N LYS A 124 10.28 -12.82 18.84
CA LYS A 124 9.47 -13.69 19.71
C LYS A 124 9.99 -15.11 19.69
N GLY A 125 10.54 -15.58 20.81
CA GLY A 125 11.12 -16.93 20.94
C GLY A 125 12.45 -17.12 20.17
N LEU A 126 13.10 -16.02 19.76
CA LEU A 126 14.35 -16.04 19.01
C LEU A 126 15.51 -15.55 19.89
N SER A 127 16.67 -16.21 19.79
CA SER A 127 17.91 -15.88 20.49
C SER A 127 19.09 -15.98 19.51
N VAL A 128 20.06 -16.85 19.74
CA VAL A 128 21.24 -17.05 18.87
C VAL A 128 20.85 -17.38 17.43
N SER A 129 19.73 -18.07 17.21
CA SER A 129 19.20 -18.38 15.88
C SER A 129 18.86 -17.14 15.03
N ALA A 130 18.86 -15.93 15.63
CA ALA A 130 18.75 -14.67 14.88
C ALA A 130 19.89 -14.52 13.87
N VAL A 131 21.12 -14.90 14.26
CA VAL A 131 22.32 -14.74 13.42
C VAL A 131 22.23 -15.55 12.12
N PRO A 132 22.04 -16.87 12.12
CA PRO A 132 21.93 -17.63 10.87
C PRO A 132 20.72 -17.22 10.02
N CYS A 133 19.62 -16.78 10.63
CA CYS A 133 18.50 -16.22 9.90
C CYS A 133 18.91 -14.95 9.13
N ILE A 134 19.57 -14.01 9.80
CA ILE A 134 20.05 -12.77 9.17
C ILE A 134 21.07 -13.10 8.07
N GLN A 135 22.05 -13.95 8.37
CA GLN A 135 23.07 -14.36 7.40
C GLN A 135 22.46 -14.99 6.16
N GLY A 136 21.43 -15.85 6.31
CA GLY A 136 20.70 -16.42 5.19
C GLY A 136 20.11 -15.34 4.27
N PHE A 137 19.50 -14.30 4.84
CA PHE A 137 18.95 -13.19 4.05
C PHE A 137 20.02 -12.31 3.42
N LEU A 138 21.16 -12.09 4.10
CA LEU A 138 22.28 -11.32 3.56
C LEU A 138 22.94 -12.00 2.36
N HIS A 139 23.03 -13.32 2.37
CA HIS A 139 23.80 -14.09 1.39
C HIS A 139 22.93 -14.81 0.34
N TYR A 140 21.61 -14.78 0.46
CA TYR A 140 20.72 -15.39 -0.53
C TYR A 140 20.83 -14.74 -1.93
N LYS A 141 21.06 -13.43 -1.96
CA LYS A 141 21.41 -12.67 -3.16
C LYS A 141 22.68 -11.88 -2.89
N GLU A 142 23.59 -11.80 -3.86
CA GLU A 142 24.84 -11.05 -3.74
C GLU A 142 24.61 -9.57 -3.47
N ASP A 143 23.52 -9.03 -4.02
CA ASP A 143 23.09 -7.64 -3.90
C ASP A 143 21.88 -7.46 -2.99
N SER A 144 21.84 -8.15 -1.86
CA SER A 144 20.67 -8.19 -0.96
C SER A 144 20.16 -6.82 -0.50
N ARG A 145 20.97 -5.77 -0.61
CA ARG A 145 20.67 -4.39 -0.18
C ARG A 145 20.35 -4.24 1.31
N ILE A 146 20.34 -5.32 2.09
CA ILE A 146 20.10 -5.24 3.54
C ILE A 146 21.32 -4.60 4.20
N LYS A 147 21.09 -3.50 4.93
CA LYS A 147 22.12 -2.70 5.60
C LYS A 147 21.96 -2.66 7.11
N GLY A 148 20.88 -3.23 7.63
CA GLY A 148 20.67 -3.30 9.06
C GLY A 148 19.37 -3.97 9.44
N VAL A 149 19.15 -4.07 10.75
CA VAL A 149 17.95 -4.70 11.33
C VAL A 149 17.36 -3.85 12.44
N ILE A 150 16.03 -3.99 12.64
CA ILE A 150 15.30 -3.54 13.83
C ILE A 150 14.70 -4.77 14.50
N LEU A 151 14.93 -4.92 15.82
CA LEU A 151 14.52 -6.07 16.59
C LEU A 151 13.11 -5.86 17.16
N ASN A 152 12.10 -6.48 16.57
CA ASN A 152 10.71 -6.36 17.00
C ASN A 152 10.35 -7.41 18.04
N ARG A 153 9.45 -7.07 18.95
CA ARG A 153 8.98 -7.93 20.05
C ARG A 153 10.11 -8.44 20.98
N LEU A 154 11.15 -7.64 21.14
CA LEU A 154 12.30 -7.94 21.98
C LEU A 154 12.16 -7.27 23.36
N SER A 155 12.47 -8.01 24.43
CA SER A 155 12.56 -7.44 25.77
C SER A 155 13.74 -6.45 25.87
N PRO A 156 13.55 -5.29 26.55
CA PRO A 156 14.63 -4.32 26.77
C PRO A 156 15.88 -4.93 27.41
N MET A 157 15.70 -5.88 28.33
CA MET A 157 16.77 -6.57 29.04
C MET A 157 17.70 -7.37 28.09
N MET A 158 17.14 -7.87 26.97
CA MET A 158 17.89 -8.70 26.01
C MET A 158 18.58 -7.84 24.93
N TYR A 159 18.19 -6.57 24.78
CA TYR A 159 18.59 -5.75 23.65
C TYR A 159 20.12 -5.63 23.50
N GLY A 160 20.83 -5.22 24.56
CA GLY A 160 22.28 -5.01 24.49
C GLY A 160 23.04 -6.25 24.03
N ARG A 161 22.70 -7.43 24.59
CA ARG A 161 23.33 -8.71 24.22
C ARG A 161 23.01 -9.13 22.80
N MET A 162 21.74 -8.98 22.38
CA MET A 162 21.31 -9.34 21.03
C MET A 162 21.94 -8.41 19.99
N LYS A 163 22.02 -7.11 20.28
CA LYS A 163 22.67 -6.12 19.41
C LYS A 163 24.14 -6.49 19.18
N GLU A 164 24.93 -6.62 20.25
CA GLU A 164 26.35 -6.94 20.17
C GLU A 164 26.58 -8.25 19.39
N MET A 165 25.85 -9.31 19.72
CA MET A 165 25.96 -10.60 19.06
C MET A 165 25.67 -10.50 17.55
N ILE A 166 24.60 -9.79 17.15
CA ILE A 166 24.22 -9.64 15.74
C ILE A 166 25.27 -8.81 15.01
N GLU A 167 25.65 -7.66 15.53
CA GLU A 167 26.62 -6.76 14.88
C GLU A 167 27.98 -7.43 14.69
N VAL A 168 28.49 -8.13 15.70
CA VAL A 168 29.79 -8.84 15.65
C VAL A 168 29.76 -10.00 14.66
N GLN A 169 28.67 -10.79 14.61
CA GLN A 169 28.65 -12.02 13.81
C GLN A 169 28.11 -11.80 12.37
N THR A 170 27.39 -10.73 12.10
CA THR A 170 26.80 -10.46 10.77
C THR A 170 27.40 -9.25 10.07
N GLY A 171 28.07 -8.36 10.80
CA GLY A 171 28.64 -7.12 10.28
C GLY A 171 27.62 -6.04 9.94
N ILE A 172 26.31 -6.23 10.22
CA ILE A 172 25.29 -5.23 9.94
C ILE A 172 24.84 -4.50 11.20
N LYS A 173 24.43 -3.24 11.05
CA LYS A 173 23.98 -2.38 12.15
C LYS A 173 22.60 -2.82 12.69
N VAL A 174 22.44 -2.83 14.02
CA VAL A 174 21.15 -2.95 14.70
C VAL A 174 20.65 -1.54 15.03
N TYR A 175 19.65 -1.07 14.31
CA TYR A 175 19.08 0.28 14.45
C TYR A 175 18.18 0.45 15.69
N GLY A 176 17.95 -0.60 16.44
CA GLY A 176 17.16 -0.52 17.66
C GLY A 176 16.24 -1.71 17.87
N TYR A 177 15.31 -1.55 18.80
CA TYR A 177 14.32 -2.57 19.10
C TYR A 177 12.96 -1.95 19.44
N VAL A 178 11.90 -2.77 19.33
CA VAL A 178 10.57 -2.44 19.81
C VAL A 178 10.08 -3.57 20.70
N PRO A 179 9.66 -3.28 21.95
CA PRO A 179 9.10 -4.29 22.83
C PRO A 179 7.71 -4.74 22.36
N VAL A 180 7.15 -5.76 23.01
CA VAL A 180 5.76 -6.15 22.76
C VAL A 180 4.81 -5.04 23.23
N MET A 181 4.13 -4.42 22.28
CA MET A 181 3.18 -3.32 22.52
C MET A 181 1.75 -3.82 22.28
N LYS A 182 1.17 -4.48 23.29
CA LYS A 182 -0.19 -5.06 23.15
C LYS A 182 -1.26 -4.00 22.84
N ASP A 183 -1.13 -2.82 23.46
CA ASP A 183 -2.09 -1.72 23.33
C ASP A 183 -1.95 -0.92 22.04
N CYS A 184 -0.92 -1.19 21.25
CA CYS A 184 -0.68 -0.58 19.95
C CYS A 184 -0.90 -1.54 18.78
N ALA A 185 -1.47 -2.72 19.04
CA ALA A 185 -1.79 -3.66 17.98
C ALA A 185 -2.83 -3.06 17.04
N LEU A 186 -2.47 -2.96 15.76
CA LEU A 186 -3.39 -2.57 14.69
C LEU A 186 -4.21 -3.81 14.30
N GLU A 187 -5.53 -3.68 14.32
CA GLU A 187 -6.41 -4.78 13.93
C GLU A 187 -6.25 -5.03 12.42
N SER A 188 -5.99 -6.28 12.05
CA SER A 188 -5.90 -6.72 10.66
C SER A 188 -7.12 -7.54 10.24
N ARG A 189 -7.46 -7.49 8.95
CA ARG A 189 -8.42 -8.36 8.26
C ARG A 189 -7.67 -9.24 7.26
N TYR A 190 -8.43 -10.11 6.56
CA TYR A 190 -7.90 -10.97 5.50
C TYR A 190 -7.12 -10.24 4.40
N LEU A 191 -7.43 -8.96 4.15
CA LEU A 191 -6.80 -8.13 3.11
C LEU A 191 -6.03 -6.92 3.69
N GLY A 192 -5.62 -6.93 4.98
CA GLY A 192 -4.84 -5.85 5.58
C GLY A 192 -5.46 -5.25 6.85
N LEU A 193 -5.12 -4.00 7.17
CA LEU A 193 -5.61 -3.31 8.36
C LEU A 193 -7.11 -2.98 8.26
N LYS A 194 -7.82 -3.04 9.39
CA LYS A 194 -9.17 -2.45 9.45
C LYS A 194 -9.07 -0.94 9.38
N LEU A 195 -9.92 -0.32 8.56
CA LEU A 195 -10.12 1.13 8.64
C LEU A 195 -10.63 1.49 10.04
N PRO A 196 -10.02 2.47 10.70
CA PRO A 196 -10.43 2.84 12.05
C PRO A 196 -11.83 3.46 12.01
N LYS A 197 -12.81 2.78 12.59
CA LYS A 197 -14.14 3.38 12.90
C LYS A 197 -14.01 4.52 13.92
N GLU A 198 -12.96 4.48 14.74
CA GLU A 198 -12.61 5.50 15.74
C GLU A 198 -11.20 6.03 15.48
N ARG A 199 -11.11 7.12 14.72
CA ARG A 199 -9.83 7.79 14.39
C ARG A 199 -8.99 8.11 15.62
N LYS A 200 -9.63 8.57 16.70
CA LYS A 200 -8.93 9.03 17.90
C LYS A 200 -8.17 7.90 18.62
N ASP A 201 -8.77 6.74 18.81
CA ASP A 201 -8.09 5.59 19.44
C ASP A 201 -6.86 5.14 18.62
N THR A 202 -6.98 5.15 17.30
CA THR A 202 -5.88 4.78 16.41
C THR A 202 -4.76 5.82 16.42
N GLU A 203 -5.09 7.09 16.47
CA GLU A 203 -4.12 8.19 16.57
C GLU A 203 -3.34 8.15 17.89
N ASP A 204 -4.02 7.88 19.01
CA ASP A 204 -3.40 7.69 20.32
C ASP A 204 -2.47 6.48 20.35
N LYS A 205 -2.85 5.37 19.73
CA LYS A 205 -2.01 4.18 19.58
C LYS A 205 -0.74 4.48 18.78
N LEU A 206 -0.88 5.18 17.66
CA LEU A 206 0.25 5.55 16.83
C LEU A 206 1.17 6.58 17.51
N THR A 207 0.62 7.49 18.28
CA THR A 207 1.42 8.45 19.05
C THR A 207 2.29 7.71 20.08
N ARG A 208 1.70 6.79 20.85
CA ARG A 208 2.45 5.92 21.78
C ARG A 208 3.51 5.07 21.08
N LEU A 209 3.19 4.55 19.91
CA LEU A 209 4.15 3.79 19.10
C LEU A 209 5.29 4.68 18.61
N GLY A 210 5.00 5.88 18.11
CA GLY A 210 6.00 6.88 17.72
C GLY A 210 6.93 7.26 18.88
N GLU A 211 6.38 7.51 20.07
CA GLU A 211 7.17 7.76 21.28
C GLU A 211 8.08 6.59 21.65
N GLN A 212 7.59 5.35 21.51
CA GLN A 212 8.42 4.17 21.74
C GLN A 212 9.54 4.05 20.72
N ILE A 213 9.25 4.31 19.45
CA ILE A 213 10.27 4.33 18.37
C ILE A 213 11.34 5.37 18.71
N LEU A 214 10.98 6.59 19.09
CA LEU A 214 11.94 7.64 19.49
C LEU A 214 12.82 7.23 20.66
N LYS A 215 12.33 6.40 21.57
CA LYS A 215 13.09 5.93 22.75
C LYS A 215 14.07 4.80 22.42
N SER A 216 13.79 3.98 21.42
CA SER A 216 14.49 2.69 21.26
C SER A 216 14.97 2.38 19.85
N VAL A 217 14.69 3.25 18.87
CA VAL A 217 15.17 3.12 17.49
C VAL A 217 16.02 4.34 17.12
N ASP A 218 17.17 4.11 16.51
CA ASP A 218 18.10 5.12 16.04
C ASP A 218 17.58 5.80 14.76
N ILE A 219 16.67 6.75 14.92
CA ILE A 219 16.10 7.52 13.77
C ILE A 219 17.20 8.31 13.06
N ALA A 220 18.16 8.89 13.78
CA ALA A 220 19.26 9.60 13.16
C ALA A 220 20.11 8.69 12.27
N GLY A 221 20.40 7.48 12.74
CA GLY A 221 21.10 6.48 11.93
C GLY A 221 20.30 5.98 10.72
N LEU A 222 18.97 5.93 10.79
CA LEU A 222 18.12 5.63 9.62
C LEU A 222 18.16 6.78 8.60
N LEU A 223 18.17 8.03 9.05
CA LEU A 223 18.34 9.19 8.17
C LEU A 223 19.70 9.18 7.49
N GLU A 224 20.78 8.94 8.26
CA GLU A 224 22.13 8.81 7.71
C GLU A 224 22.21 7.70 6.65
N LEU A 225 21.58 6.54 6.91
CA LEU A 225 21.51 5.46 5.93
C LEU A 225 20.78 5.90 4.66
N ALA A 226 19.67 6.63 4.81
CA ALA A 226 18.88 7.13 3.68
C ALA A 226 19.65 8.17 2.84
N GLU A 227 20.35 9.08 3.48
CA GLU A 227 21.18 10.10 2.83
C GLU A 227 22.34 9.51 2.03
N ASN A 228 22.87 8.38 2.49
CA ASN A 228 23.93 7.62 1.82
C ASN A 228 23.42 6.62 0.77
N ALA A 229 22.11 6.60 0.48
CA ALA A 229 21.59 5.81 -0.63
C ALA A 229 22.23 6.27 -1.96
N PRO A 230 22.59 5.34 -2.87
CA PRO A 230 23.14 5.69 -4.17
C PRO A 230 22.22 6.66 -4.94
N GLU A 231 22.75 7.44 -5.87
CA GLU A 231 21.91 8.27 -6.71
C GLU A 231 20.90 7.42 -7.50
N LEU A 232 19.64 7.85 -7.53
CA LEU A 232 18.62 7.20 -8.33
C LEU A 232 18.96 7.39 -9.80
N GLN A 233 19.05 6.26 -10.53
CA GLN A 233 19.36 6.29 -11.97
C GLN A 233 18.21 6.95 -12.72
N GLU A 234 18.54 7.90 -13.57
CA GLU A 234 17.59 8.56 -14.46
C GLU A 234 17.66 7.88 -15.84
N ASN A 235 16.53 7.36 -16.30
CA ASN A 235 16.42 6.90 -17.67
C ASN A 235 15.89 8.05 -18.54
N ALA A 236 16.74 8.59 -19.40
CA ALA A 236 16.42 9.70 -20.31
C ALA A 236 15.30 9.41 -21.33
N GLN A 237 14.75 8.20 -21.38
CA GLN A 237 13.75 7.78 -22.36
C GLN A 237 12.33 7.67 -21.82
N TYR A 238 12.08 7.87 -20.52
CA TYR A 238 10.74 7.85 -19.98
C TYR A 238 10.18 9.29 -19.91
N SER A 239 9.86 9.85 -21.08
CA SER A 239 8.97 11.02 -21.09
C SER A 239 7.54 10.49 -21.09
N THR A 240 6.83 10.64 -19.98
CA THR A 240 5.39 10.71 -20.03
C THR A 240 5.04 11.99 -20.80
N GLU A 241 5.10 11.95 -22.14
CA GLU A 241 4.34 12.90 -22.91
C GLU A 241 2.87 12.62 -22.61
N SER A 242 2.40 13.25 -21.53
CA SER A 242 1.02 13.21 -21.14
C SER A 242 0.21 13.70 -22.35
N VAL A 243 -0.58 12.81 -22.91
CA VAL A 243 -1.59 13.19 -23.91
C VAL A 243 -2.62 14.03 -23.19
N ARG A 244 -2.35 15.32 -23.06
CA ARG A 244 -3.28 16.26 -22.47
C ARG A 244 -4.43 16.46 -23.45
N THR A 245 -5.66 16.16 -23.03
CA THR A 245 -6.85 16.49 -23.80
C THR A 245 -7.00 18.01 -23.88
N LYS A 246 -7.47 18.51 -25.03
CA LYS A 246 -7.74 19.95 -25.20
C LYS A 246 -8.93 20.41 -24.37
N ASP A 247 -9.90 19.52 -24.17
CA ASP A 247 -11.11 19.78 -23.40
C ASP A 247 -11.06 19.06 -22.05
N THR A 248 -11.62 19.68 -21.02
CA THR A 248 -11.73 19.05 -19.71
C THR A 248 -12.71 17.89 -19.76
N VAL A 249 -12.23 16.68 -19.42
CA VAL A 249 -13.07 15.47 -19.36
C VAL A 249 -13.54 15.27 -17.91
N ARG A 250 -14.84 15.31 -17.68
CA ARG A 250 -15.42 15.13 -16.35
C ARG A 250 -15.70 13.66 -16.08
N ILE A 251 -15.04 13.10 -15.09
CA ILE A 251 -15.13 11.67 -14.75
C ILE A 251 -15.70 11.53 -13.34
N GLY A 252 -16.83 10.82 -13.23
CA GLY A 252 -17.41 10.47 -11.94
C GLY A 252 -16.59 9.38 -11.24
N LEU A 253 -16.13 9.67 -10.04
CA LEU A 253 -15.37 8.74 -9.20
C LEU A 253 -16.24 8.28 -8.03
N ALA A 254 -16.60 6.99 -7.99
CA ALA A 254 -17.26 6.41 -6.83
C ALA A 254 -16.29 6.43 -5.63
N SER A 255 -16.65 7.16 -4.57
CA SER A 255 -15.78 7.41 -3.43
C SER A 255 -16.57 7.55 -2.13
N ASP A 256 -16.59 6.50 -1.33
CA ASP A 256 -17.18 6.44 0.00
C ASP A 256 -16.61 5.25 0.79
N ASP A 257 -17.25 4.86 1.89
CA ASP A 257 -16.81 3.73 2.72
C ASP A 257 -16.86 2.38 2.00
N ALA A 258 -17.72 2.23 0.99
CA ALA A 258 -17.81 1.02 0.16
C ALA A 258 -16.80 1.03 -1.01
N PHE A 259 -16.38 2.21 -1.46
CA PHE A 259 -15.47 2.40 -2.61
C PHE A 259 -14.32 3.32 -2.21
N CYS A 260 -13.26 2.76 -1.66
CA CYS A 260 -12.16 3.51 -1.07
C CYS A 260 -10.76 3.05 -1.48
N PHE A 261 -10.63 2.08 -2.37
CA PHE A 261 -9.35 1.56 -2.83
C PHE A 261 -8.85 2.30 -4.07
N PHE A 262 -7.98 3.28 -3.87
CA PHE A 262 -7.42 4.08 -4.95
C PHE A 262 -5.90 3.97 -4.96
N TYR A 263 -5.32 3.88 -6.15
CA TYR A 263 -3.93 4.25 -6.36
C TYR A 263 -3.87 5.76 -6.56
N GLN A 264 -3.22 6.45 -5.65
CA GLN A 264 -3.17 7.92 -5.65
C GLN A 264 -2.52 8.47 -6.93
N ASP A 265 -1.48 7.82 -7.42
CA ASP A 265 -0.78 8.15 -8.65
C ASP A 265 -1.66 8.01 -9.90
N ASN A 266 -2.58 7.04 -9.95
CA ASN A 266 -3.55 6.91 -11.04
C ASN A 266 -4.52 8.09 -11.08
N LEU A 267 -5.00 8.54 -9.91
CA LEU A 267 -5.90 9.69 -9.84
C LEU A 267 -5.18 10.98 -10.27
N GLU A 268 -3.95 11.16 -9.80
CA GLU A 268 -3.11 12.31 -10.17
C GLU A 268 -2.76 12.30 -11.66
N LEU A 269 -2.43 11.14 -12.23
CA LEU A 269 -2.16 11.01 -13.66
C LEU A 269 -3.37 11.40 -14.52
N LEU A 270 -4.57 10.93 -14.15
CA LEU A 270 -5.80 11.33 -14.85
C LEU A 270 -6.02 12.85 -14.81
N GLN A 271 -5.77 13.48 -13.66
CA GLN A 271 -5.87 14.94 -13.53
C GLN A 271 -4.81 15.67 -14.37
N GLU A 272 -3.57 15.19 -14.40
CA GLU A 272 -2.49 15.72 -15.24
C GLU A 272 -2.82 15.61 -16.74
N MET A 273 -3.52 14.54 -17.13
CA MET A 273 -4.01 14.35 -18.50
C MET A 273 -5.22 15.26 -18.85
N GLY A 274 -5.75 16.00 -17.90
CA GLY A 274 -6.85 16.96 -18.11
C GLY A 274 -8.20 16.48 -17.63
N ALA A 275 -8.29 15.38 -16.85
CA ALA A 275 -9.54 14.96 -16.25
C ALA A 275 -9.89 15.80 -15.01
N GLU A 276 -11.17 16.14 -14.87
CA GLU A 276 -11.78 16.63 -13.64
C GLU A 276 -12.47 15.45 -12.95
N LEU A 277 -11.91 14.97 -11.83
CA LEU A 277 -12.49 13.89 -11.06
C LEU A 277 -13.61 14.44 -10.15
N ILE A 278 -14.84 13.97 -10.35
CA ILE A 278 -16.02 14.38 -9.59
C ILE A 278 -16.40 13.25 -8.65
N PRO A 279 -16.06 13.32 -7.35
CA PRO A 279 -16.44 12.28 -6.40
C PRO A 279 -17.95 12.25 -6.20
N PHE A 280 -18.49 11.04 -6.07
CA PHE A 280 -19.88 10.79 -5.67
C PHE A 280 -19.94 9.54 -4.80
N SER A 281 -20.96 9.47 -3.96
CA SER A 281 -21.15 8.36 -3.03
C SER A 281 -22.28 7.42 -3.47
N PRO A 282 -22.00 6.20 -3.91
CA PRO A 282 -23.03 5.19 -4.11
C PRO A 282 -23.87 4.89 -2.86
N LEU A 283 -23.32 5.07 -1.66
CA LEU A 283 -24.06 4.87 -0.40
C LEU A 283 -25.03 6.00 -0.09
N TYR A 284 -24.63 7.27 -0.29
CA TYR A 284 -25.34 8.41 0.30
C TYR A 284 -26.00 9.34 -0.73
N ASP A 285 -25.46 9.44 -1.95
CA ASP A 285 -26.04 10.27 -3.00
C ASP A 285 -27.22 9.57 -3.67
N LYS A 286 -28.12 10.36 -4.27
CA LYS A 286 -29.31 9.85 -4.93
C LYS A 286 -29.12 9.52 -6.41
N GLN A 287 -28.12 10.14 -7.04
CA GLN A 287 -27.81 9.95 -8.45
C GLN A 287 -26.36 10.32 -8.73
N ILE A 288 -25.83 9.88 -9.87
CA ILE A 288 -24.52 10.32 -10.35
C ILE A 288 -24.54 11.83 -10.67
N PRO A 289 -23.41 12.53 -10.55
CA PRO A 289 -23.28 13.93 -10.95
C PRO A 289 -23.65 14.14 -12.43
N GLU A 290 -24.08 15.34 -12.76
CA GLU A 290 -24.43 15.71 -14.14
C GLU A 290 -23.20 15.97 -15.01
N LYS A 291 -23.37 15.85 -16.33
CA LYS A 291 -22.40 16.18 -17.37
C LYS A 291 -21.09 15.38 -17.22
N LEU A 292 -21.18 14.12 -16.85
CA LEU A 292 -20.04 13.21 -16.83
C LEU A 292 -19.77 12.68 -18.24
N SER A 293 -18.47 12.45 -18.53
CA SER A 293 -17.98 11.80 -19.74
C SER A 293 -17.61 10.34 -19.50
N GLY A 294 -17.51 9.90 -18.24
CA GLY A 294 -17.19 8.53 -17.84
C GLY A 294 -17.36 8.30 -16.36
N LEU A 295 -17.29 7.03 -15.95
CA LEU A 295 -17.41 6.58 -14.58
C LEU A 295 -16.22 5.69 -14.19
N LEU A 296 -15.73 5.88 -12.96
CA LEU A 296 -14.72 5.03 -12.32
C LEU A 296 -15.30 4.43 -11.04
N PHE A 297 -15.35 3.10 -11.01
CA PHE A 297 -15.65 2.30 -9.82
C PHE A 297 -14.45 1.44 -9.49
N TYR A 298 -13.63 1.89 -8.58
CA TYR A 298 -12.52 1.11 -8.06
C TYR A 298 -12.98 0.13 -6.97
N GLY A 299 -12.02 -0.45 -6.25
CA GLY A 299 -12.28 -1.40 -5.18
C GLY A 299 -12.74 -0.76 -3.88
N GLY A 300 -12.98 -1.61 -2.91
CA GLY A 300 -13.41 -1.26 -1.56
C GLY A 300 -14.03 -2.47 -0.88
N TYR A 301 -15.05 -2.20 -0.09
CA TYR A 301 -15.77 -3.20 0.70
C TYR A 301 -17.29 -3.19 0.43
N PRO A 302 -17.77 -3.29 -0.82
CA PRO A 302 -19.20 -3.23 -1.10
C PRO A 302 -19.97 -4.37 -0.45
N GLU A 303 -19.34 -5.52 -0.16
CA GLU A 303 -19.96 -6.64 0.56
C GLU A 303 -20.29 -6.31 2.01
N LEU A 304 -19.56 -5.38 2.65
CA LEU A 304 -19.84 -4.94 4.01
C LEU A 304 -20.99 -3.92 4.07
N TYR A 305 -21.30 -3.29 2.97
CA TYR A 305 -22.35 -2.28 2.80
C TYR A 305 -23.44 -2.75 1.81
N ALA A 306 -23.53 -4.07 1.59
CA ALA A 306 -24.41 -4.61 0.56
C ALA A 306 -25.88 -4.27 0.83
N GLU A 307 -26.29 -4.28 2.08
CA GLU A 307 -27.68 -3.92 2.47
C GLU A 307 -27.98 -2.44 2.15
N GLU A 308 -27.08 -1.53 2.53
CA GLU A 308 -27.21 -0.09 2.29
C GLU A 308 -27.20 0.23 0.80
N LEU A 309 -26.25 -0.32 0.06
CA LEU A 309 -26.15 -0.18 -1.39
C LEU A 309 -27.40 -0.71 -2.10
N SER A 310 -27.94 -1.84 -1.62
CA SER A 310 -29.15 -2.43 -2.21
C SER A 310 -30.38 -1.53 -2.05
N LYS A 311 -30.49 -0.77 -0.96
CA LYS A 311 -31.60 0.15 -0.68
C LYS A 311 -31.55 1.43 -1.49
N ASN A 312 -30.41 1.80 -2.07
CA ASN A 312 -30.27 3.04 -2.86
C ASN A 312 -30.71 2.84 -4.32
N GLU A 313 -32.00 2.58 -4.53
CA GLU A 313 -32.58 2.30 -5.85
C GLU A 313 -32.39 3.45 -6.84
N SER A 314 -32.42 4.69 -6.37
CA SER A 314 -32.29 5.85 -7.26
C SER A 314 -30.88 5.98 -7.82
N MET A 315 -29.85 5.72 -7.03
CA MET A 315 -28.45 5.70 -7.49
C MET A 315 -28.21 4.56 -8.48
N LYS A 316 -28.64 3.33 -8.13
CA LYS A 316 -28.52 2.16 -9.02
C LYS A 316 -29.20 2.41 -10.39
N THR A 317 -30.41 2.97 -10.37
CA THR A 317 -31.14 3.32 -11.60
C THR A 317 -30.40 4.38 -12.42
N SER A 318 -29.83 5.41 -11.77
CA SER A 318 -29.06 6.47 -12.42
C SER A 318 -27.81 5.90 -13.11
N ILE A 319 -27.05 5.04 -12.43
CA ILE A 319 -25.88 4.37 -12.99
C ILE A 319 -26.26 3.48 -14.17
N LYS A 320 -27.25 2.60 -13.99
CA LYS A 320 -27.72 1.68 -15.04
C LYS A 320 -28.18 2.43 -16.30
N LYS A 321 -28.88 3.54 -16.13
CA LYS A 321 -29.31 4.39 -17.24
C LYS A 321 -28.13 5.01 -17.99
N ALA A 322 -27.12 5.49 -17.28
CA ALA A 322 -25.92 6.07 -17.89
C ALA A 322 -25.14 5.02 -18.70
N LEU A 323 -24.93 3.83 -18.11
CA LEU A 323 -24.20 2.73 -18.77
C LEU A 323 -24.96 2.20 -19.98
N ASN A 324 -26.29 2.03 -19.90
CA ASN A 324 -27.12 1.65 -21.05
C ASN A 324 -27.12 2.71 -22.15
N GLY A 325 -26.87 3.96 -21.79
CA GLY A 325 -26.68 5.08 -22.72
C GLY A 325 -25.30 5.13 -23.38
N GLY A 326 -24.44 4.16 -23.10
CA GLY A 326 -23.10 4.06 -23.68
C GLY A 326 -22.02 4.89 -22.95
N MET A 327 -22.26 5.30 -21.71
CA MET A 327 -21.24 6.02 -20.93
C MET A 327 -20.03 5.11 -20.66
N PRO A 328 -18.80 5.52 -21.03
CA PRO A 328 -17.59 4.77 -20.70
C PRO A 328 -17.45 4.52 -19.19
N CYS A 329 -17.05 3.31 -18.82
CA CYS A 329 -16.90 2.94 -17.42
C CYS A 329 -15.72 1.99 -17.24
N ILE A 330 -14.92 2.24 -16.20
CA ILE A 330 -13.96 1.27 -15.66
C ILE A 330 -14.48 0.83 -14.30
N ALA A 331 -14.61 -0.48 -14.11
CA ALA A 331 -15.04 -1.08 -12.86
C ALA A 331 -14.11 -2.22 -12.46
N GLU A 332 -13.47 -2.09 -11.31
CA GLU A 332 -12.50 -3.05 -10.78
C GLU A 332 -12.92 -3.56 -9.40
N CYS A 333 -12.60 -4.82 -9.10
CA CYS A 333 -12.80 -5.41 -7.77
C CYS A 333 -14.21 -5.15 -7.22
N GLY A 334 -14.35 -4.38 -6.13
CA GLY A 334 -15.64 -4.00 -5.53
C GLY A 334 -16.56 -3.25 -6.47
N GLY A 335 -16.00 -2.40 -7.34
CA GLY A 335 -16.77 -1.71 -8.37
C GLY A 335 -17.40 -2.68 -9.38
N PHE A 336 -16.65 -3.70 -9.80
CA PHE A 336 -17.19 -4.77 -10.65
C PHE A 336 -18.31 -5.55 -9.95
N MET A 337 -18.15 -5.87 -8.65
CA MET A 337 -19.19 -6.53 -7.85
C MET A 337 -20.50 -5.71 -7.80
N TYR A 338 -20.38 -4.38 -7.63
CA TYR A 338 -21.52 -3.48 -7.54
C TYR A 338 -22.30 -3.34 -8.86
N LEU A 339 -21.62 -3.47 -10.01
CA LEU A 339 -22.29 -3.43 -11.33
C LEU A 339 -23.01 -4.71 -11.70
N GLN A 340 -22.77 -5.83 -10.99
CA GLN A 340 -23.48 -7.10 -11.18
C GLN A 340 -24.94 -7.03 -10.70
N GLU A 341 -25.67 -8.14 -10.82
CA GLU A 341 -27.07 -8.23 -10.37
C GLU A 341 -27.18 -8.30 -8.84
N TYR A 342 -26.29 -9.08 -8.18
CA TYR A 342 -26.38 -9.34 -6.76
C TYR A 342 -24.99 -9.47 -6.11
N ILE A 343 -24.90 -9.04 -4.85
CA ILE A 343 -23.87 -9.49 -3.90
C ILE A 343 -24.55 -10.40 -2.89
N ARG A 344 -23.97 -11.60 -2.69
CA ARG A 344 -24.41 -12.53 -1.64
C ARG A 344 -23.44 -12.45 -0.46
N ASP A 345 -23.97 -12.35 0.75
CA ASP A 345 -23.17 -12.37 1.97
C ASP A 345 -22.83 -13.78 2.45
N GLU A 346 -22.12 -13.89 3.58
CA GLU A 346 -21.75 -15.16 4.21
C GLU A 346 -22.97 -15.95 4.72
N SER A 347 -24.10 -15.29 5.02
CA SER A 347 -25.35 -15.93 5.43
C SER A 347 -26.12 -16.53 4.26
N GLY A 348 -25.74 -16.20 3.03
CA GLY A 348 -26.44 -16.60 1.81
C GLY A 348 -27.52 -15.61 1.36
N THR A 349 -27.67 -14.47 2.04
CA THR A 349 -28.59 -13.40 1.66
C THR A 349 -28.10 -12.69 0.40
N GLU A 350 -28.97 -12.52 -0.59
CA GLU A 350 -28.67 -11.82 -1.84
C GLU A 350 -29.19 -10.39 -1.78
N PHE A 351 -28.30 -9.43 -2.05
CA PHE A 351 -28.59 -8.01 -2.10
C PHE A 351 -28.55 -7.52 -3.55
N PRO A 352 -29.64 -6.97 -4.10
CA PRO A 352 -29.65 -6.50 -5.48
C PRO A 352 -28.78 -5.27 -5.66
N MET A 353 -27.92 -5.32 -6.67
CA MET A 353 -26.99 -4.25 -7.05
C MET A 353 -27.46 -3.51 -8.31
N VAL A 354 -26.55 -2.90 -9.08
CA VAL A 354 -26.90 -2.12 -10.27
C VAL A 354 -27.57 -2.97 -11.35
N GLY A 355 -27.15 -4.23 -11.50
CA GLY A 355 -27.70 -5.18 -12.47
C GLY A 355 -27.44 -4.76 -13.93
N PHE A 356 -26.31 -4.10 -14.20
CA PHE A 356 -25.86 -3.82 -15.56
C PHE A 356 -25.11 -5.01 -16.16
N LEU A 357 -24.30 -5.71 -15.33
CA LEU A 357 -23.61 -6.93 -15.69
C LEU A 357 -24.41 -8.14 -15.18
N GLU A 358 -24.57 -9.16 -16.02
CA GLU A 358 -25.14 -10.44 -15.59
C GLU A 358 -24.23 -11.15 -14.60
N GLY A 359 -24.80 -11.79 -13.59
CA GLY A 359 -24.10 -12.59 -12.62
C GLY A 359 -24.12 -12.04 -11.20
N LYS A 360 -23.38 -12.72 -10.31
CA LYS A 360 -23.34 -12.39 -8.90
C LYS A 360 -21.98 -12.68 -8.27
N SER A 361 -21.66 -11.89 -7.23
CA SER A 361 -20.52 -12.10 -6.36
C SER A 361 -20.92 -12.79 -5.07
N TYR A 362 -20.11 -13.74 -4.60
CA TYR A 362 -20.36 -14.50 -3.38
C TYR A 362 -19.04 -14.93 -2.70
N PRO A 363 -19.02 -15.08 -1.35
CA PRO A 363 -17.84 -15.53 -0.62
C PRO A 363 -17.52 -16.98 -0.95
N THR A 364 -16.23 -17.28 -1.16
CA THR A 364 -15.76 -18.62 -1.53
C THR A 364 -15.10 -19.40 -0.40
N GLY A 365 -14.92 -18.79 0.78
CA GLY A 365 -14.23 -19.37 1.93
C GLY A 365 -12.72 -19.61 1.74
N SER A 366 -12.18 -19.31 0.56
CA SER A 366 -10.76 -19.42 0.24
C SER A 366 -10.37 -18.43 -0.87
N LEU A 367 -9.11 -18.02 -0.91
CA LEU A 367 -8.58 -17.21 -2.01
C LEU A 367 -8.64 -18.01 -3.31
N LYS A 368 -9.30 -17.44 -4.32
CA LYS A 368 -9.38 -17.98 -5.68
C LYS A 368 -9.01 -16.89 -6.67
N ARG A 369 -8.29 -17.27 -7.75
CA ARG A 369 -7.88 -16.35 -8.82
C ARG A 369 -7.08 -15.17 -8.28
N PHE A 370 -6.18 -15.46 -7.36
CA PHE A 370 -5.29 -14.45 -6.76
C PHE A 370 -3.93 -14.48 -7.45
N GLY A 371 -3.38 -13.30 -7.75
CA GLY A 371 -2.06 -13.13 -8.34
C GLY A 371 -2.07 -12.16 -9.52
N TYR A 372 -0.88 -11.88 -10.02
CA TYR A 372 -0.68 -11.06 -11.21
C TYR A 372 -1.15 -11.80 -12.48
N VAL A 373 -1.77 -11.08 -13.39
CA VAL A 373 -2.22 -11.58 -14.68
C VAL A 373 -1.87 -10.61 -15.81
N THR A 374 -1.63 -11.12 -16.98
CA THR A 374 -1.46 -10.32 -18.20
C THR A 374 -2.61 -10.61 -19.14
N LEU A 375 -3.34 -9.56 -19.52
CA LEU A 375 -4.40 -9.67 -20.53
C LEU A 375 -3.77 -9.71 -21.92
N THR A 376 -4.03 -10.78 -22.68
CA THR A 376 -3.44 -11.00 -24.00
C THR A 376 -4.42 -10.73 -25.16
N GLY A 377 -5.62 -10.28 -24.88
CA GLY A 377 -6.64 -9.95 -25.87
C GLY A 377 -7.73 -9.06 -25.28
N GLY A 378 -8.61 -8.60 -26.17
CA GLY A 378 -9.67 -7.66 -25.83
C GLY A 378 -9.43 -6.25 -26.38
N ARG A 379 -10.47 -5.45 -26.33
CA ARG A 379 -10.40 -4.01 -26.63
C ARG A 379 -10.95 -3.23 -25.45
N ILE A 380 -10.30 -2.11 -25.11
CA ILE A 380 -10.78 -1.17 -24.12
C ILE A 380 -11.44 -0.02 -24.91
N PHE A 381 -12.71 0.24 -24.60
CA PHE A 381 -13.49 1.30 -25.24
C PHE A 381 -13.64 1.18 -26.78
N GLY A 382 -13.93 -0.04 -27.28
CA GLY A 382 -14.28 -0.29 -28.67
C GLY A 382 -13.19 -0.79 -29.54
#